data_2e62a9c327076e8e6ee12b8b1de59562
#
_entry.id   2e62a9c327076e8e6ee12b8b1de59562
#
_cell.length_a   1.000
_cell.length_b   1.000
_cell.length_c   1.000
_cell.angle_alpha   90.00
_cell.angle_beta   90.00
_cell.angle_gamma   90.00
#
_symmetry.space_group_name_H-M   'P 1'
#
loop_
_entity.id
_entity.type
_entity.pdbx_description
1 polymer ?
#
loop_
_entity_poly.entity_id
_entity_poly.type
_entity_poly.pdbx_seq_one_letter_code
_entity_poly.pdbx_strand_id
1 'polypeptide(L)' 'KNSKIGSKCKINNCMIMDNVTIANGVTLQNSIISDGVTIEDGCNLNDCQVAPAVLVAAKTKVNGETLC' A
#
# COMPACT_ATOMS: atom_id res chain seq x y z
N LYS A 1 -6.75 -9.36 -7.22
CA LYS A 1 -6.42 -9.91 -8.50
C LYS A 1 -5.51 -9.00 -9.28
N ASN A 2 -4.63 -9.54 -10.03
CA ASN A 2 -3.65 -8.74 -10.78
C ASN A 2 -2.81 -7.85 -9.88
N SER A 3 -2.68 -8.22 -8.62
CA SER A 3 -1.85 -7.46 -7.70
C SER A 3 -0.45 -8.05 -7.68
N LYS A 4 0.53 -7.17 -7.55
CA LYS A 4 1.92 -7.60 -7.43
C LYS A 4 2.46 -7.13 -6.09
N ILE A 5 2.97 -8.06 -5.33
CA ILE A 5 3.52 -7.76 -4.01
C ILE A 5 4.97 -8.22 -4.01
N GLY A 6 5.86 -7.31 -3.69
CA GLY A 6 7.27 -7.62 -3.67
C GLY A 6 7.69 -8.43 -2.46
N SER A 7 8.99 -8.48 -2.23
CA SER A 7 9.56 -9.27 -1.15
C SER A 7 9.56 -8.48 0.15
N LYS A 8 9.59 -9.22 1.27
CA LYS A 8 9.72 -8.62 2.60
C LYS A 8 8.61 -7.66 2.93
N CYS A 9 7.42 -7.90 2.37
CA CYS A 9 6.26 -7.08 2.68
C CYS A 9 5.49 -7.68 3.83
N LYS A 10 4.96 -6.83 4.69
CA LYS A 10 4.10 -7.25 5.77
C LYS A 10 2.74 -6.64 5.58
N ILE A 11 1.73 -7.47 5.42
CA ILE A 11 0.38 -7.02 5.17
C ILE A 11 -0.52 -7.67 6.21
N ASN A 12 -1.10 -6.85 7.06
CA ASN A 12 -1.98 -7.31 8.14
C ASN A 12 -3.30 -6.57 8.08
N ASN A 13 -4.39 -7.33 8.09
CA ASN A 13 -5.74 -6.77 8.13
C ASN A 13 -5.95 -5.70 7.06
N CYS A 14 -5.42 -5.95 5.87
CA CYS A 14 -5.51 -4.99 4.77
C CYS A 14 -6.40 -5.52 3.68
N MET A 15 -7.06 -4.59 3.00
CA MET A 15 -7.79 -4.92 1.78
C MET A 15 -7.02 -4.38 0.60
N ILE A 16 -6.68 -5.26 -0.33
CA ILE A 16 -5.95 -4.87 -1.52
C ILE A 16 -6.81 -5.22 -2.71
N MET A 17 -7.14 -4.21 -3.50
CA MET A 17 -8.00 -4.40 -4.64
C MET A 17 -7.20 -4.80 -5.87
N ASP A 18 -7.76 -4.62 -7.06
CA ASP A 18 -7.13 -5.10 -8.28
C ASP A 18 -6.07 -4.11 -8.77
N ASN A 19 -5.12 -4.65 -9.54
CA ASN A 19 -4.11 -3.84 -10.21
C ASN A 19 -3.24 -3.03 -9.25
N VAL A 20 -3.01 -3.56 -8.07
CA VAL A 20 -2.16 -2.90 -7.08
C VAL A 20 -0.73 -3.42 -7.23
N THR A 21 0.23 -2.52 -7.17
CA THR A 21 1.64 -2.88 -7.20
C THR A 21 2.29 -2.44 -5.90
N ILE A 22 2.87 -3.38 -5.19
CA ILE A 22 3.55 -3.11 -3.92
C ILE A 22 4.99 -3.55 -4.07
N ALA A 23 5.91 -2.62 -3.84
CA ALA A 23 7.32 -2.91 -3.99
C ALA A 23 7.86 -3.66 -2.77
N ASN A 24 9.16 -3.71 -2.62
CA ASN A 24 9.79 -4.49 -1.57
C ASN A 24 9.83 -3.73 -0.25
N GLY A 25 9.79 -4.48 0.86
CA GLY A 25 9.98 -3.90 2.17
C GLY A 25 8.83 -3.00 2.63
N VAL A 26 7.64 -3.18 2.08
CA VAL A 26 6.47 -2.38 2.43
C VAL A 26 5.75 -3.01 3.61
N THR A 27 5.33 -2.18 4.55
CA THR A 27 4.54 -2.63 5.68
C THR A 27 3.16 -1.97 5.61
N LEU A 28 2.13 -2.79 5.61
CA LEU A 28 0.75 -2.33 5.58
C LEU A 28 0.00 -2.95 6.74
N GLN A 29 -0.63 -2.11 7.56
CA GLN A 29 -1.44 -2.58 8.67
C GLN A 29 -2.75 -1.83 8.71
N ASN A 30 -3.85 -2.58 8.78
CA ASN A 30 -5.19 -2.01 8.86
C ASN A 30 -5.44 -0.97 7.77
N SER A 31 -4.94 -1.25 6.58
CA SER A 31 -5.01 -0.29 5.48
C SER A 31 -5.90 -0.82 4.37
N ILE A 32 -6.48 0.10 3.62
CA ILE A 32 -7.29 -0.24 2.47
C ILE A 32 -6.62 0.34 1.24
N ILE A 33 -6.26 -0.52 0.31
CA ILE A 33 -5.56 -0.13 -0.91
C ILE A 33 -6.52 -0.32 -2.08
N SER A 34 -6.83 0.77 -2.75
CA SER A 34 -7.80 0.75 -3.84
C SER A 34 -7.14 0.35 -5.17
N ASP A 35 -7.94 0.30 -6.22
CA ASP A 35 -7.48 -0.17 -7.52
C ASP A 35 -6.39 0.74 -8.08
N GLY A 36 -5.44 0.12 -8.79
CA GLY A 36 -4.45 0.87 -9.54
C GLY A 36 -3.43 1.62 -8.70
N VAL A 37 -3.32 1.29 -7.42
CA VAL A 37 -2.37 1.95 -6.53
C VAL A 37 -0.99 1.37 -6.73
N THR A 38 0.02 2.23 -6.71
CA THR A 38 1.41 1.80 -6.76
C THR A 38 2.10 2.26 -5.49
N ILE A 39 2.70 1.33 -4.77
CA ILE A 39 3.42 1.63 -3.53
C ILE A 39 4.88 1.26 -3.74
N GLU A 40 5.77 2.21 -3.51
CA GLU A 40 7.19 1.99 -3.74
C GLU A 40 7.89 1.43 -2.52
N ASP A 41 9.19 1.23 -2.62
CA ASP A 41 9.96 0.51 -1.61
C ASP A 41 9.93 1.19 -0.25
N GLY A 42 9.93 0.40 0.80
CA GLY A 42 10.16 0.89 2.14
C GLY A 42 9.03 1.73 2.71
N CYS A 43 7.83 1.65 2.14
CA CYS A 43 6.69 2.40 2.66
C CYS A 43 6.14 1.74 3.91
N ASN A 44 5.58 2.55 4.78
CA ASN A 44 4.96 2.06 6.00
C ASN A 44 3.62 2.75 6.16
N LEU A 45 2.54 1.98 5.98
CA LEU A 45 1.19 2.50 6.06
C LEU A 45 0.46 1.82 7.20
N ASN A 46 -0.08 2.61 8.11
CA ASN A 46 -0.77 2.11 9.28
C ASN A 46 -2.08 2.84 9.43
N ASP A 47 -3.18 2.09 9.47
CA ASP A 47 -4.52 2.66 9.57
C ASP A 47 -4.82 3.68 8.48
N CYS A 48 -4.40 3.39 7.27
CA CYS A 48 -4.50 4.33 6.16
C CYS A 48 -5.46 3.84 5.11
N GLN A 49 -6.01 4.77 4.35
CA GLN A 49 -6.77 4.46 3.16
C GLN A 49 -6.10 5.10 1.98
N VAL A 50 -5.93 4.34 0.91
CA VAL A 50 -5.30 4.87 -0.30
C VAL A 50 -6.33 4.90 -1.41
N ALA A 51 -6.54 6.08 -1.98
CA ALA A 51 -7.51 6.27 -3.05
C ALA A 51 -7.06 5.57 -4.33
N PRO A 52 -7.98 5.34 -5.27
CA PRO A 52 -7.61 4.67 -6.53
C PRO A 52 -6.58 5.46 -7.32
N ALA A 53 -5.69 4.73 -7.98
CA ALA A 53 -4.70 5.28 -8.87
C ALA A 53 -3.74 6.27 -8.19
N VAL A 54 -3.48 6.07 -6.91
CA VAL A 54 -2.53 6.92 -6.19
C VAL A 54 -1.16 6.27 -6.23
N LEU A 55 -0.15 7.10 -6.39
CA LEU A 55 1.24 6.64 -6.33
C LEU A 55 1.83 7.01 -4.97
N VAL A 56 2.29 6.04 -4.23
CA VAL A 56 2.92 6.27 -2.94
C VAL A 56 4.43 6.22 -3.14
N ALA A 57 5.09 7.33 -2.84
CA ALA A 57 6.54 7.43 -3.05
C ALA A 57 7.28 6.53 -2.07
N ALA A 58 8.53 6.23 -2.41
CA ALA A 58 9.33 5.35 -1.57
C ALA A 58 9.56 5.95 -0.19
N LYS A 59 9.66 5.07 0.79
CA LYS A 59 9.96 5.45 2.17
C LYS A 59 8.94 6.42 2.76
N THR A 60 7.70 6.30 2.33
CA THR A 60 6.62 7.10 2.89
C THR A 60 6.08 6.43 4.13
N LYS A 61 5.98 7.17 5.21
CA LYS A 61 5.38 6.69 6.44
C LYS A 61 4.12 7.47 6.73
N VAL A 62 3.02 6.77 6.84
CA VAL A 62 1.72 7.37 7.08
C VAL A 62 1.03 6.60 8.20
N ASN A 63 0.41 7.31 9.09
CA ASN A 63 -0.28 6.70 10.22
C ASN A 63 -1.60 7.43 10.42
N GLY A 64 -2.69 6.70 10.23
CA GLY A 64 -4.03 7.23 10.48
C GLY A 64 -4.49 8.28 9.49
N GLU A 65 -3.99 8.26 8.26
CA GLU A 65 -4.34 9.25 7.27
C GLU A 65 -4.93 8.62 6.02
N THR A 66 -5.56 9.46 5.23
CA THR A 66 -6.11 9.06 3.94
C THR A 66 -5.26 9.65 2.84
N LEU A 67 -4.80 8.79 1.93
CA LEU A 67 -4.00 9.23 0.79
C LEU A 67 -4.88 9.38 -0.43
N CYS A 68 -4.84 10.52 -1.03
CA CYS A 68 -5.62 10.79 -2.24
C CYS A 68 -4.74 11.27 -3.36
#